data_03add13b664a6bfe75c1e231257d3866
#
_entry.id   03add13b664a6bfe75c1e231257d3866
#
_cell.length_a   1.000
_cell.length_b   1.000
_cell.length_c   1.000
_cell.angle_alpha   90.00
_cell.angle_beta   90.00
_cell.angle_gamma   90.00
#
_symmetry.space_group_name_H-M   'P 1'
#
loop_
_entity.id
_entity.type
_entity.pdbx_description
1 polymer ?
#
loop_
_entity_poly.entity_id
_entity_poly.type
_entity_poly.pdbx_seq_one_letter_code
_entity_poly.pdbx_strand_id
1 'polypeptide(L)'
;MTAALLARPGVARAEGQDPKDFARVGKGLKEVQFLLDNWSKETTNPTSGEMDPDRVRLYLGLRTTSSPLFQFEKLLKAAVNEIPDDRFEDWIAASEGYSSAVAKVNELAFTSSFGEYNPGGGKDQVAKYLELARGEVINCRDALKTIDELLQARRR
;
A
#
# COMPACT_ATOMS: atom_id res chain seq x y z
N MET A 1 -31.04 24.71 -5.88
CA MET A 1 -31.55 23.71 -5.00
C MET A 1 -31.12 22.34 -5.42
N THR A 2 -31.27 22.03 -6.62
CA THR A 2 -30.82 20.79 -7.19
C THR A 2 -29.32 20.73 -7.35
N ALA A 3 -28.67 21.89 -7.38
CA ALA A 3 -27.22 21.96 -7.54
C ALA A 3 -26.46 21.22 -6.43
N ALA A 4 -27.00 21.23 -5.24
CA ALA A 4 -26.38 20.50 -4.13
C ALA A 4 -26.32 19.00 -4.38
N LEU A 5 -27.22 18.45 -5.17
CA LEU A 5 -27.24 17.05 -5.50
C LEU A 5 -26.04 16.65 -6.34
N LEU A 6 -25.54 17.56 -7.13
CA LEU A 6 -24.42 17.28 -8.05
C LEU A 6 -23.11 17.06 -7.31
N ALA A 7 -22.97 17.69 -6.16
CA ALA A 7 -21.77 17.47 -5.34
C ALA A 7 -21.72 16.07 -4.73
N ARG A 8 -22.87 15.49 -4.50
CA ARG A 8 -22.98 14.19 -3.82
C ARG A 8 -22.42 13.02 -4.62
N PRO A 9 -22.70 12.92 -5.92
CA PRO A 9 -22.07 11.87 -6.73
C PRO A 9 -20.55 11.95 -6.71
N GLY A 10 -20.00 13.15 -6.68
CA GLY A 10 -18.58 13.34 -6.55
C GLY A 10 -18.04 12.85 -5.20
N VAL A 11 -18.76 13.13 -4.13
CA VAL A 11 -18.40 12.66 -2.79
C VAL A 11 -18.45 11.13 -2.71
N ALA A 12 -19.48 10.52 -3.28
CA ALA A 12 -19.60 9.06 -3.29
C ALA A 12 -18.44 8.39 -4.02
N ARG A 13 -17.93 9.01 -5.08
CA ARG A 13 -16.77 8.48 -5.80
C ARG A 13 -15.47 8.60 -5.02
N ALA A 14 -15.38 9.56 -4.11
CA ALA A 14 -14.20 9.72 -3.27
C ALA A 14 -14.08 8.64 -2.20
N GLU A 15 -15.14 7.88 -1.97
CA GLU A 15 -15.15 6.85 -0.93
C GLU A 15 -14.36 5.59 -1.29
N GLY A 16 -13.95 5.46 -2.53
CA GLY A 16 -13.19 4.30 -2.95
C GLY A 16 -12.56 4.48 -4.32
N GLN A 17 -11.68 3.56 -4.65
CA GLN A 17 -11.03 3.51 -5.94
C GLN A 17 -11.76 2.53 -6.85
N ASP A 18 -11.81 2.81 -8.16
CA ASP A 18 -12.37 1.89 -9.14
C ASP A 18 -11.48 0.64 -9.21
N PRO A 19 -12.04 -0.56 -8.94
CA PRO A 19 -11.25 -1.80 -9.02
C PRO A 19 -10.74 -2.12 -10.42
N LYS A 20 -11.33 -1.53 -11.45
CA LYS A 20 -10.92 -1.74 -12.85
C LYS A 20 -9.98 -0.65 -13.37
N ASP A 21 -9.65 0.32 -12.55
CA ASP A 21 -8.63 1.32 -12.89
C ASP A 21 -7.24 0.74 -12.65
N PHE A 22 -6.77 -0.04 -13.60
CA PHE A 22 -5.48 -0.73 -13.50
C PHE A 22 -4.27 0.22 -13.58
N ALA A 23 -4.49 1.47 -13.98
CA ALA A 23 -3.44 2.49 -13.92
C ALA A 23 -3.02 2.78 -12.47
N ARG A 24 -3.85 2.44 -11.50
CA ARG A 24 -3.53 2.57 -10.08
C ARG A 24 -2.29 1.78 -9.67
N VAL A 25 -2.02 0.67 -10.35
CA VAL A 25 -0.85 -0.18 -10.04
C VAL A 25 0.44 0.61 -10.22
N GLY A 26 0.60 1.24 -11.37
CA GLY A 26 1.80 2.07 -11.62
C GLY A 26 1.91 3.25 -10.67
N LYS A 27 0.79 3.88 -10.34
CA LYS A 27 0.76 4.98 -9.36
C LYS A 27 1.16 4.50 -7.97
N GLY A 28 0.62 3.36 -7.54
CA GLY A 28 0.96 2.76 -6.26
C GLY A 28 2.41 2.36 -6.17
N LEU A 29 2.95 1.79 -7.25
CA LEU A 29 4.36 1.43 -7.32
C LEU A 29 5.26 2.66 -7.14
N LYS A 30 4.92 3.78 -7.76
CA LYS A 30 5.67 5.03 -7.61
C LYS A 30 5.63 5.55 -6.18
N GLU A 31 4.49 5.47 -5.52
CA GLU A 31 4.36 5.92 -4.14
C GLU A 31 5.16 5.04 -3.17
N VAL A 32 5.12 3.73 -3.37
CA VAL A 32 5.90 2.80 -2.55
C VAL A 32 7.39 3.02 -2.77
N GLN A 33 7.80 3.22 -4.02
CA GLN A 33 9.20 3.52 -4.32
C GLN A 33 9.63 4.85 -3.69
N PHE A 34 8.80 5.87 -3.75
CA PHE A 34 9.06 7.16 -3.10
C PHE A 34 9.25 6.98 -1.59
N LEU A 35 8.38 6.21 -0.94
CA LEU A 35 8.53 5.91 0.48
C LEU A 35 9.88 5.25 0.77
N LEU A 36 10.26 4.25 -0.01
CA LEU A 36 11.54 3.54 0.18
C LEU A 36 12.75 4.46 -0.03
N ASP A 37 12.69 5.32 -1.04
CA ASP A 37 13.79 6.24 -1.36
C ASP A 37 13.93 7.36 -0.32
N ASN A 38 12.88 7.65 0.44
CA ASN A 38 12.83 8.71 1.43
C ASN A 38 12.44 8.18 2.81
N TRP A 39 12.82 6.95 3.12
CA TRP A 39 12.32 6.19 4.27
C TRP A 39 12.39 6.97 5.58
N SER A 40 13.57 7.48 5.94
CA SER A 40 13.75 8.18 7.21
C SER A 40 12.84 9.39 7.33
N LYS A 41 12.78 10.20 6.28
CA LYS A 41 11.94 11.40 6.25
C LYS A 41 10.47 11.05 6.32
N GLU A 42 10.03 10.08 5.48
CA GLU A 42 8.62 9.76 5.34
C GLU A 42 8.07 8.92 6.49
N THR A 43 8.93 8.31 7.31
CA THR A 43 8.51 7.61 8.52
C THR A 43 8.69 8.44 9.79
N THR A 44 8.98 9.71 9.64
CA THR A 44 9.12 10.66 10.75
C THR A 44 7.92 11.62 10.74
N ASN A 45 7.31 11.82 11.90
CA ASN A 45 6.24 12.79 12.04
C ASN A 45 6.82 14.20 11.86
N PRO A 46 6.31 14.99 10.89
CA PRO A 46 6.88 16.32 10.61
C PRO A 46 6.66 17.34 11.74
N THR A 47 5.70 17.09 12.61
CA THR A 47 5.40 17.99 13.73
C THR A 47 6.25 17.67 14.96
N SER A 48 6.31 16.40 15.35
CA SER A 48 7.03 15.98 16.56
C SER A 48 8.49 15.62 16.32
N GLY A 49 8.87 15.28 15.09
CA GLY A 49 10.20 14.79 14.75
C GLY A 49 10.46 13.36 15.19
N GLU A 50 9.45 12.68 15.69
CA GLU A 50 9.57 11.29 16.16
C GLU A 50 9.19 10.29 15.05
N MET A 51 9.69 9.06 15.19
CA MET A 51 9.31 7.97 14.30
C MET A 51 7.80 7.72 14.37
N ASP A 52 7.19 7.57 13.20
CA ASP A 52 5.74 7.40 13.08
C ASP A 52 5.42 6.23 12.15
N PRO A 53 5.21 5.04 12.70
CA PRO A 53 4.90 3.84 11.90
C PRO A 53 3.60 3.94 11.10
N ASP A 54 2.63 4.74 11.55
CA ASP A 54 1.37 4.91 10.83
C ASP A 54 1.57 5.53 9.46
N ARG A 55 2.64 6.27 9.25
CA ARG A 55 2.93 6.87 7.95
C ARG A 55 3.22 5.80 6.89
N VAL A 56 3.81 4.67 7.28
CA VAL A 56 3.98 3.53 6.37
C VAL A 56 2.62 3.01 5.91
N ARG A 57 1.68 2.90 6.82
CA ARG A 57 0.32 2.43 6.53
C ARG A 57 -0.42 3.37 5.59
N LEU A 58 -0.17 4.68 5.68
CA LEU A 58 -0.72 5.66 4.74
C LEU A 58 -0.30 5.36 3.30
N TYR A 59 0.99 5.11 3.08
CA TYR A 59 1.53 4.82 1.74
C TYR A 59 0.99 3.53 1.14
N LEU A 60 0.59 2.57 1.97
CA LEU A 60 0.05 1.30 1.51
C LEU A 60 -1.49 1.31 1.36
N GLY A 61 -2.12 2.46 1.53
CA GLY A 61 -3.56 2.59 1.37
C GLY A 61 -4.38 2.01 2.52
N LEU A 62 -3.76 1.80 3.67
CA LEU A 62 -4.43 1.20 4.83
C LEU A 62 -5.12 2.24 5.72
N ARG A 63 -4.81 3.54 5.54
CA ARG A 63 -5.29 4.60 6.40
C ARG A 63 -5.96 5.74 5.64
N THR A 64 -6.02 5.68 4.32
CA THR A 64 -6.62 6.73 3.50
C THR A 64 -7.23 6.17 2.24
N THR A 65 -8.38 6.72 1.85
CA THR A 65 -9.10 6.35 0.63
C THR A 65 -8.48 6.98 -0.62
N SER A 66 -7.63 7.98 -0.47
CA SER A 66 -7.01 8.68 -1.60
C SER A 66 -5.81 7.95 -2.19
N SER A 67 -5.28 6.96 -1.48
CA SER A 67 -4.14 6.18 -1.98
C SER A 67 -4.55 5.32 -3.19
N PRO A 68 -3.70 5.22 -4.22
CA PRO A 68 -3.94 4.29 -5.32
C PRO A 68 -3.97 2.82 -4.87
N LEU A 69 -3.44 2.52 -3.69
CA LEU A 69 -3.43 1.17 -3.13
C LEU A 69 -4.60 0.89 -2.18
N PHE A 70 -5.51 1.85 -2.01
CA PHE A 70 -6.69 1.63 -1.17
C PHE A 70 -7.53 0.50 -1.75
N GLN A 71 -7.85 -0.49 -0.91
CA GLN A 71 -8.60 -1.69 -1.30
C GLN A 71 -8.04 -2.38 -2.55
N PHE A 72 -6.72 -2.48 -2.62
CA PHE A 72 -6.02 -2.99 -3.80
C PHE A 72 -6.38 -4.45 -4.12
N GLU A 73 -6.77 -5.23 -3.13
CA GLU A 73 -7.19 -6.62 -3.33
C GLU A 73 -8.42 -6.73 -4.24
N LYS A 74 -9.30 -5.73 -4.23
CA LYS A 74 -10.43 -5.68 -5.14
C LYS A 74 -9.97 -5.52 -6.60
N LEU A 75 -8.93 -4.73 -6.81
CA LEU A 75 -8.32 -4.60 -8.13
C LEU A 75 -7.70 -5.92 -8.58
N LEU A 76 -6.97 -6.59 -7.69
CA LEU A 76 -6.36 -7.88 -8.01
C LEU A 76 -7.42 -8.92 -8.44
N LYS A 77 -8.55 -8.95 -7.74
CA LYS A 77 -9.66 -9.84 -8.08
C LYS A 77 -10.29 -9.46 -9.42
N ALA A 78 -10.46 -8.17 -9.67
CA ALA A 78 -11.04 -7.71 -10.93
C ALA A 78 -10.13 -7.99 -12.13
N ALA A 79 -8.83 -7.98 -11.91
CA ALA A 79 -7.83 -8.14 -12.96
C ALA A 79 -7.55 -9.60 -13.33
N VAL A 80 -7.96 -10.56 -12.50
CA VAL A 80 -7.61 -11.97 -12.68
C VAL A 80 -8.00 -12.51 -14.05
N ASN A 81 -9.15 -12.09 -14.57
CA ASN A 81 -9.65 -12.54 -15.86
C ASN A 81 -8.96 -11.89 -17.06
N GLU A 82 -8.15 -10.88 -16.80
CA GLU A 82 -7.38 -10.17 -17.84
C GLU A 82 -6.01 -10.79 -18.07
N ILE A 83 -5.59 -11.72 -17.21
CA ILE A 83 -4.26 -12.29 -17.24
C ILE A 83 -4.25 -13.51 -18.17
N PRO A 84 -3.28 -13.60 -19.10
CA PRO A 84 -3.14 -14.77 -19.96
C PRO A 84 -2.89 -16.04 -19.17
N ASP A 85 -3.42 -17.16 -19.65
CA ASP A 85 -3.34 -18.46 -18.97
C ASP A 85 -1.87 -18.87 -18.69
N ASP A 86 -0.98 -18.61 -19.64
CA ASP A 86 0.44 -18.95 -19.50
C ASP A 86 1.19 -18.10 -18.46
N ARG A 87 0.57 -17.01 -17.98
CA ARG A 87 1.15 -16.12 -16.96
C ARG A 87 0.36 -16.15 -15.65
N PHE A 88 -0.61 -17.05 -15.57
CA PHE A 88 -1.52 -17.09 -14.43
C PHE A 88 -0.81 -17.45 -13.13
N GLU A 89 0.14 -18.38 -13.18
CA GLU A 89 0.90 -18.75 -11.98
C GLU A 89 1.74 -17.59 -11.45
N ASP A 90 2.36 -16.81 -12.34
CA ASP A 90 3.11 -15.62 -11.97
C ASP A 90 2.19 -14.59 -11.31
N TRP A 91 0.97 -14.44 -11.84
CA TRP A 91 -0.03 -13.54 -11.29
C TRP A 91 -0.43 -13.93 -9.87
N ILE A 92 -0.71 -15.22 -9.65
CA ILE A 92 -1.09 -15.73 -8.33
C ILE A 92 0.04 -15.49 -7.34
N ALA A 93 1.27 -15.84 -7.70
CA ALA A 93 2.44 -15.66 -6.83
C ALA A 93 2.64 -14.19 -6.46
N ALA A 94 2.54 -13.28 -7.44
CA ALA A 94 2.69 -11.85 -7.19
C ALA A 94 1.55 -11.29 -6.33
N SER A 95 0.31 -11.71 -6.59
CA SER A 95 -0.86 -11.26 -5.83
C SER A 95 -0.79 -11.72 -4.37
N GLU A 96 -0.46 -12.98 -4.15
CA GLU A 96 -0.27 -13.52 -2.80
C GLU A 96 0.90 -12.86 -2.09
N GLY A 97 2.00 -12.65 -2.80
CA GLY A 97 3.18 -11.96 -2.27
C GLY A 97 2.85 -10.55 -1.82
N TYR A 98 2.09 -9.81 -2.62
CA TYR A 98 1.63 -8.48 -2.26
C TYR A 98 0.77 -8.51 -0.99
N SER A 99 -0.26 -9.33 -0.97
CA SER A 99 -1.19 -9.41 0.15
C SER A 99 -0.51 -9.82 1.44
N SER A 100 0.40 -10.80 1.36
CA SER A 100 1.19 -11.25 2.50
C SER A 100 2.11 -10.15 3.04
N ALA A 101 2.80 -9.44 2.15
CA ALA A 101 3.70 -8.36 2.54
C ALA A 101 2.94 -7.20 3.19
N VAL A 102 1.80 -6.80 2.62
CA VAL A 102 0.96 -5.74 3.19
C VAL A 102 0.46 -6.12 4.59
N ALA A 103 -0.01 -7.35 4.77
CA ALA A 103 -0.47 -7.83 6.07
C ALA A 103 0.67 -7.78 7.10
N LYS A 104 1.87 -8.17 6.69
CA LYS A 104 3.05 -8.16 7.56
C LYS A 104 3.47 -6.72 7.92
N VAL A 105 3.46 -5.81 6.96
CA VAL A 105 3.75 -4.40 7.23
C VAL A 105 2.74 -3.83 8.23
N ASN A 106 1.45 -4.12 8.02
CA ASN A 106 0.40 -3.65 8.91
C ASN A 106 0.61 -4.14 10.34
N GLU A 107 0.93 -5.41 10.49
CA GLU A 107 1.23 -6.02 11.79
C GLU A 107 2.44 -5.37 12.45
N LEU A 108 3.54 -5.21 11.74
CA LEU A 108 4.77 -4.62 12.25
C LEU A 108 4.59 -3.14 12.62
N ALA A 109 3.90 -2.38 11.78
CA ALA A 109 3.62 -0.97 12.06
C ALA A 109 2.72 -0.82 13.29
N PHE A 110 1.70 -1.67 13.41
CA PHE A 110 0.82 -1.69 14.58
C PHE A 110 1.61 -2.01 15.85
N THR A 111 2.43 -3.06 15.82
CA THR A 111 3.25 -3.46 16.95
C THR A 111 4.24 -2.37 17.35
N SER A 112 4.88 -1.72 16.37
CA SER A 112 5.86 -0.68 16.66
C SER A 112 5.23 0.55 17.33
N SER A 113 3.97 0.84 17.04
CA SER A 113 3.28 1.98 17.66
C SER A 113 3.11 1.83 19.18
N PHE A 114 3.25 0.62 19.71
CA PHE A 114 3.21 0.35 21.15
C PHE A 114 4.59 0.19 21.79
N GLY A 115 5.65 0.32 21.01
CA GLY A 115 7.03 0.11 21.50
C GLY A 115 7.39 0.98 22.70
N GLU A 116 6.90 2.21 22.71
CA GLU A 116 7.18 3.17 23.78
C GLU A 116 6.60 2.78 25.13
N TYR A 117 5.56 1.96 25.12
CA TYR A 117 4.85 1.56 26.33
C TYR A 117 5.37 0.24 26.94
N ASN A 118 6.28 -0.43 26.25
CA ASN A 118 6.84 -1.69 26.72
C ASN A 118 8.02 -1.46 27.65
N PRO A 119 8.07 -2.10 28.83
CA PRO A 119 9.25 -2.01 29.69
C PRO A 119 10.49 -2.51 28.93
N GLY A 120 11.51 -1.66 28.85
CA GLY A 120 12.72 -1.95 28.08
C GLY A 120 12.60 -1.77 26.58
N GLY A 121 11.43 -1.33 26.07
CA GLY A 121 11.21 -1.06 24.65
C GLY A 121 11.65 0.33 24.23
N GLY A 122 10.68 1.23 24.09
CA GLY A 122 10.94 2.62 23.72
C GLY A 122 11.34 2.80 22.26
N LYS A 123 12.14 3.84 22.02
CA LYS A 123 12.53 4.25 20.64
C LYS A 123 13.29 3.17 19.89
N ASP A 124 14.10 2.39 20.58
CA ASP A 124 14.88 1.30 19.95
C ASP A 124 13.95 0.21 19.40
N GLN A 125 12.87 -0.11 20.11
CA GLN A 125 11.89 -1.07 19.63
C GLN A 125 11.12 -0.54 18.43
N VAL A 126 10.72 0.73 18.46
CA VAL A 126 10.05 1.36 17.31
C VAL A 126 10.95 1.31 16.09
N ALA A 127 12.23 1.67 16.25
CA ALA A 127 13.20 1.63 15.15
C ALA A 127 13.37 0.22 14.59
N LYS A 128 13.45 -0.78 15.46
CA LYS A 128 13.61 -2.19 15.06
C LYS A 128 12.43 -2.66 14.21
N TYR A 129 11.21 -2.42 14.69
CA TYR A 129 10.01 -2.84 13.95
C TYR A 129 9.84 -2.07 12.64
N LEU A 130 10.20 -0.77 12.62
CA LEU A 130 10.19 0.00 11.38
C LEU A 130 11.17 -0.58 10.35
N GLU A 131 12.35 -1.01 10.78
CA GLU A 131 13.31 -1.60 9.86
C GLU A 131 12.82 -2.93 9.31
N LEU A 132 12.17 -3.75 10.13
CA LEU A 132 11.52 -4.97 9.67
C LEU A 132 10.39 -4.66 8.68
N ALA A 133 9.59 -3.63 8.96
CA ALA A 133 8.54 -3.20 8.06
C ALA A 133 9.10 -2.75 6.72
N ARG A 134 10.25 -2.09 6.70
CA ARG A 134 10.91 -1.67 5.47
C ARG A 134 11.20 -2.85 4.56
N GLY A 135 11.70 -3.94 5.12
CA GLY A 135 11.93 -5.18 4.35
C GLY A 135 10.66 -5.69 3.68
N GLU A 136 9.54 -5.64 4.39
CA GLU A 136 8.26 -6.06 3.81
C GLU A 136 7.70 -5.05 2.80
N VAL A 137 7.98 -3.77 2.95
CA VAL A 137 7.63 -2.76 1.94
C VAL A 137 8.41 -3.01 0.64
N ILE A 138 9.66 -3.45 0.75
CA ILE A 138 10.44 -3.87 -0.43
C ILE A 138 9.75 -5.05 -1.13
N ASN A 139 9.27 -6.03 -0.37
CA ASN A 139 8.52 -7.15 -0.92
C ASN A 139 7.22 -6.68 -1.60
N CYS A 140 6.51 -5.73 -1.02
CA CYS A 140 5.35 -5.09 -1.66
C CYS A 140 5.72 -4.46 -2.99
N ARG A 141 6.80 -3.70 -3.02
CA ARG A 141 7.28 -3.03 -4.23
C ARG A 141 7.58 -4.05 -5.33
N ASP A 142 8.29 -5.11 -5.00
CA ASP A 142 8.68 -6.14 -5.97
C ASP A 142 7.44 -6.86 -6.52
N ALA A 143 6.47 -7.17 -5.67
CA ALA A 143 5.19 -7.74 -6.10
C ALA A 143 4.42 -6.77 -7.01
N LEU A 144 4.37 -5.49 -6.67
CA LEU A 144 3.71 -4.48 -7.50
C LEU A 144 4.37 -4.33 -8.87
N LYS A 145 5.70 -4.45 -8.95
CA LYS A 145 6.41 -4.44 -10.24
C LYS A 145 5.96 -5.59 -11.12
N THR A 146 5.90 -6.79 -10.58
CA THR A 146 5.45 -7.96 -11.32
C THR A 146 3.99 -7.81 -11.76
N ILE A 147 3.12 -7.36 -10.86
CA ILE A 147 1.71 -7.12 -11.17
C ILE A 147 1.56 -6.10 -12.31
N ASP A 148 2.31 -5.00 -12.23
CA ASP A 148 2.28 -3.97 -13.27
C ASP A 148 2.75 -4.50 -14.62
N GLU A 149 3.84 -5.25 -14.64
CA GLU A 149 4.37 -5.88 -15.86
C GLU A 149 3.35 -6.82 -16.50
N LEU A 150 2.69 -7.65 -15.69
CA LEU A 150 1.67 -8.58 -16.19
C LEU A 150 0.46 -7.85 -16.76
N LEU A 151 0.03 -6.77 -16.13
CA LEU A 151 -1.08 -5.96 -16.63
C LEU A 151 -0.71 -5.15 -17.87
N GLN A 152 0.54 -4.71 -17.99
CA GLN A 152 1.02 -4.07 -19.22
C GLN A 152 1.07 -5.07 -20.37
N ALA A 153 1.49 -6.30 -20.12
CA ALA A 153 1.58 -7.36 -21.14
C ALA A 153 0.20 -7.72 -21.72
N ARG A 154 -0.87 -7.65 -20.93
CA ARG A 154 -2.23 -7.97 -21.41
C ARG A 154 -2.71 -7.02 -22.51
N ARG A 155 -2.16 -5.79 -22.54
CA ARG A 155 -2.56 -4.76 -23.50
C ARG A 155 -1.92 -4.92 -24.88
N ARG A 156 -0.98 -5.84 -24.99
CA ARG A 156 -0.33 -6.16 -26.26
C ARG A 156 -1.07 -7.27 -26.97
#